data_d4a4b1159715ba4b160a8bfcb44eacaf
#
_entry.id   d4a4b1159715ba4b160a8bfcb44eacaf
#
_cell.length_a   1.000
_cell.length_b   1.000
_cell.length_c   1.000
_cell.angle_alpha   90.00
_cell.angle_beta   90.00
_cell.angle_gamma   90.00
#
_symmetry.space_group_name_H-M   'P 1'
#
loop_
_entity.id
_entity.type
_entity.pdbx_description
1 polymer ?
#
loop_
_entity_poly.entity_id
_entity_poly.type
_entity_poly.pdbx_seq_one_letter_code
_entity_poly.pdbx_strand_id
1 'polypeptide(L)'
;MKFVLVKDLDELSEAFKQQMLKYMYSSRNRVNIAITTGTTPVKGYKMLSEFVKGKDCFDGVHYYIFDEFWYKDDPVGICRRSLDVKYFKDAGVREECIHNLEEDTWREADAQIQRDGGLDMVVMGIGTNGHFCGNQPGTFENWNEGVHTIDRHRTRVV
;
A
#
# COMPACT_ATOMS: atom_id res chain seq x y z
N MET A 1 -20.41 -7.00 4.38
CA MET A 1 -19.46 -5.93 4.69
C MET A 1 -19.45 -5.72 6.20
N LYS A 2 -18.29 -5.51 6.82
CA LYS A 2 -18.17 -5.24 8.28
C LYS A 2 -17.80 -3.78 8.45
N PHE A 3 -18.55 -3.05 9.28
CA PHE A 3 -18.23 -1.69 9.68
C PHE A 3 -17.61 -1.70 11.08
N VAL A 4 -16.59 -0.88 11.28
CA VAL A 4 -15.97 -0.60 12.57
C VAL A 4 -16.05 0.90 12.77
N LEU A 5 -16.85 1.33 13.73
CA LEU A 5 -16.96 2.73 14.09
C LEU A 5 -15.94 3.03 15.19
N VAL A 6 -15.16 4.08 14.98
CA VAL A 6 -14.13 4.52 15.93
C VAL A 6 -14.38 5.98 16.30
N LYS A 7 -13.97 6.37 17.50
CA LYS A 7 -14.25 7.71 18.05
C LYS A 7 -13.23 8.76 17.61
N ASP A 8 -11.99 8.34 17.34
CA ASP A 8 -10.89 9.25 17.05
C ASP A 8 -9.77 8.55 16.24
N LEU A 9 -8.74 9.32 15.89
CA LEU A 9 -7.58 8.81 15.13
C LEU A 9 -6.78 7.77 15.92
N ASP A 10 -6.79 7.82 17.22
CA ASP A 10 -6.04 6.89 18.06
C ASP A 10 -6.67 5.50 18.00
N GLU A 11 -7.97 5.46 18.17
CA GLU A 11 -8.74 4.21 18.03
C GLU A 11 -8.69 3.67 16.60
N LEU A 12 -8.75 4.56 15.58
CA LEU A 12 -8.56 4.16 14.19
C LEU A 12 -7.19 3.53 13.97
N SER A 13 -6.13 4.14 14.49
CA SER A 13 -4.75 3.67 14.34
C SER A 13 -4.53 2.31 15.02
N GLU A 14 -5.13 2.11 16.19
CA GLU A 14 -5.08 0.82 16.87
C GLU A 14 -5.87 -0.24 16.09
N ALA A 15 -7.08 0.07 15.62
CA ALA A 15 -7.87 -0.84 14.81
C ALA A 15 -7.15 -1.21 13.51
N PHE A 16 -6.51 -0.23 12.85
CA PHE A 16 -5.67 -0.45 11.67
C PHE A 16 -4.53 -1.42 11.97
N LYS A 17 -3.73 -1.16 13.03
CA LYS A 17 -2.64 -2.04 13.44
C LYS A 17 -3.13 -3.47 13.70
N GLN A 18 -4.23 -3.63 14.42
CA GLN A 18 -4.81 -4.95 14.71
C GLN A 18 -5.24 -5.69 13.45
N GLN A 19 -5.85 -4.99 12.48
CA GLN A 19 -6.22 -5.62 11.21
C GLN A 19 -4.98 -6.02 10.40
N MET A 20 -3.94 -5.19 10.33
CA MET A 20 -2.68 -5.55 9.69
C MET A 20 -2.09 -6.80 10.33
N LEU A 21 -1.92 -6.81 11.63
CA LEU A 21 -1.33 -7.93 12.37
C LEU A 21 -2.13 -9.22 12.19
N LYS A 22 -3.46 -9.15 12.10
CA LYS A 22 -4.31 -10.32 11.85
C LYS A 22 -3.94 -11.06 10.56
N TYR A 23 -3.54 -10.34 9.51
CA TYR A 23 -3.11 -10.95 8.25
C TYR A 23 -1.62 -11.30 8.26
N MET A 24 -0.80 -10.48 8.90
CA MET A 24 0.64 -10.67 8.97
C MET A 24 1.02 -11.90 9.82
N TYR A 25 0.29 -12.20 10.89
CA TYR A 25 0.45 -13.45 11.62
C TYR A 25 -0.10 -14.62 10.81
N SER A 26 0.79 -15.31 10.12
CA SER A 26 0.45 -16.42 9.24
C SER A 26 1.46 -17.54 9.36
N SER A 27 1.00 -18.79 9.23
CA SER A 27 1.88 -19.94 9.07
C SER A 27 2.38 -20.13 7.62
N ARG A 28 1.91 -19.30 6.70
CA ARG A 28 2.38 -19.30 5.31
C ARG A 28 3.74 -18.61 5.21
N ASN A 29 4.57 -19.10 4.28
CA ASN A 29 5.88 -18.50 4.02
C ASN A 29 5.80 -17.10 3.38
N ARG A 30 4.63 -16.74 2.84
CA ARG A 30 4.39 -15.46 2.17
C ARG A 30 3.00 -14.93 2.48
N VAL A 31 2.92 -13.64 2.79
CA VAL A 31 1.68 -12.86 2.94
C VAL A 31 1.81 -11.60 2.09
N ASN A 32 0.87 -11.35 1.20
CA ASN A 32 0.92 -10.25 0.26
C ASN A 32 -0.08 -9.16 0.67
N ILE A 33 0.41 -7.98 1.00
CA ILE A 33 -0.40 -6.86 1.46
C ILE A 33 -0.16 -5.65 0.55
N ALA A 34 -1.20 -5.18 -0.10
CA ALA A 34 -1.15 -3.89 -0.78
C ALA A 34 -1.43 -2.76 0.20
N ILE A 35 -0.59 -1.73 0.19
CA ILE A 35 -0.67 -0.61 1.14
C ILE A 35 -0.64 0.73 0.43
N THR A 36 -1.26 1.73 1.05
CA THR A 36 -1.36 3.09 0.53
C THR A 36 -0.55 4.08 1.37
N THR A 37 -0.26 5.21 0.78
CA THR A 37 0.28 6.39 1.48
C THR A 37 -0.85 7.22 2.10
N GLY A 38 -0.61 8.48 2.35
CA GLY A 38 -1.57 9.43 2.91
C GLY A 38 -1.24 9.83 4.33
N THR A 39 -2.09 10.65 4.91
CA THR A 39 -1.90 11.18 6.27
C THR A 39 -2.59 10.33 7.33
N THR A 40 -3.74 9.78 7.00
CA THR A 40 -4.56 8.99 7.94
C THR A 40 -3.83 7.77 8.51
N PRO A 41 -3.12 6.93 7.73
CA PRO A 41 -2.49 5.73 8.25
C PRO A 41 -1.16 5.96 8.98
N VAL A 42 -0.62 7.18 8.98
CA VAL A 42 0.74 7.46 9.51
C VAL A 42 0.92 7.00 10.96
N LYS A 43 -0.02 7.31 11.83
CA LYS A 43 0.06 6.88 13.23
C LYS A 43 -0.05 5.36 13.36
N GLY A 44 -0.92 4.74 12.58
CA GLY A 44 -1.07 3.28 12.53
C GLY A 44 0.20 2.60 12.03
N TYR A 45 0.85 3.14 11.00
CA TYR A 45 2.15 2.64 10.52
C TYR A 45 3.24 2.75 11.58
N LYS A 46 3.31 3.87 12.30
CA LYS A 46 4.26 4.02 13.39
C LYS A 46 4.05 2.97 14.49
N MET A 47 2.82 2.78 14.92
CA MET A 47 2.48 1.76 15.93
C MET A 47 2.78 0.35 15.43
N LEU A 48 2.58 0.09 14.14
CA LEU A 48 2.86 -1.20 13.53
C LEU A 48 4.38 -1.42 13.42
N SER A 49 5.16 -0.42 12.98
CA SER A 49 6.62 -0.53 12.86
C SER A 49 7.28 -0.83 14.21
N GLU A 50 6.86 -0.14 15.26
CA GLU A 50 7.34 -0.40 16.63
C GLU A 50 7.06 -1.84 17.09
N PHE A 51 5.93 -2.40 16.64
CA PHE A 51 5.54 -3.76 16.99
C PHE A 51 6.28 -4.83 16.20
N VAL A 52 6.49 -4.64 14.90
CA VAL A 52 7.04 -5.70 14.00
C VAL A 52 8.56 -5.71 13.96
N LYS A 53 9.19 -4.59 14.24
CA LYS A 53 10.64 -4.41 14.15
C LYS A 53 11.42 -5.49 14.87
N GLY A 54 12.33 -6.14 14.15
CA GLY A 54 13.22 -7.15 14.69
C GLY A 54 12.54 -8.48 15.04
N LYS A 55 11.37 -8.75 14.48
CA LYS A 55 10.66 -10.02 14.67
C LYS A 55 10.61 -10.81 13.37
N ASP A 56 11.36 -11.89 13.30
CA ASP A 56 11.51 -12.76 12.13
C ASP A 56 10.19 -13.36 11.62
N CYS A 57 9.17 -13.46 12.49
CA CYS A 57 7.86 -13.97 12.10
C CYS A 57 7.13 -13.09 11.08
N PHE A 58 7.62 -11.87 10.80
CA PHE A 58 7.09 -10.98 9.78
C PHE A 58 7.96 -10.90 8.53
N ASP A 59 9.05 -11.65 8.44
CA ASP A 59 9.97 -11.66 7.30
C ASP A 59 9.33 -12.15 5.99
N GLY A 60 8.26 -12.92 6.10
CA GLY A 60 7.48 -13.38 4.95
C GLY A 60 6.38 -12.42 4.47
N VAL A 61 6.30 -11.22 5.06
CA VAL A 61 5.30 -10.23 4.64
C VAL A 61 5.83 -9.40 3.49
N HIS A 62 5.12 -9.43 2.36
CA HIS A 62 5.43 -8.68 1.16
C HIS A 62 4.44 -7.52 0.98
N TYR A 63 4.97 -6.36 0.65
CA TYR A 63 4.20 -5.12 0.51
C TYR A 63 4.16 -4.68 -0.94
N TYR A 64 2.96 -4.42 -1.45
CA TYR A 64 2.72 -3.97 -2.82
C TYR A 64 2.26 -2.52 -2.80
N ILE A 65 2.96 -1.67 -3.52
CA ILE A 65 2.52 -0.30 -3.78
C ILE A 65 1.63 -0.37 -5.01
N PHE A 66 0.37 0.05 -4.88
CA PHE A 66 -0.65 -0.13 -5.90
C PHE A 66 -1.11 1.18 -6.57
N ASP A 67 -0.52 2.30 -6.19
CA ASP A 67 -0.58 3.56 -6.92
C ASP A 67 0.75 4.31 -6.75
N GLU A 68 1.25 4.94 -7.82
CA GLU A 68 2.52 5.62 -7.78
C GLU A 68 2.52 6.88 -8.66
N PHE A 69 3.36 7.84 -8.28
CA PHE A 69 3.60 9.08 -9.01
C PHE A 69 5.10 9.26 -9.21
N TRP A 70 5.51 9.57 -10.43
CA TRP A 70 6.90 9.90 -10.74
C TRP A 70 7.03 11.35 -11.17
N TYR A 71 8.04 12.04 -10.66
CA TYR A 71 8.50 13.29 -11.24
C TYR A 71 9.51 13.03 -12.33
N LYS A 72 9.55 13.92 -13.32
CA LYS A 72 10.32 13.75 -14.57
C LYS A 72 11.77 13.36 -14.36
N ASP A 73 12.47 13.72 -13.37
CA ASP A 73 13.88 13.45 -13.15
C ASP A 73 14.14 12.65 -11.87
N ASP A 74 13.12 11.97 -11.36
CA ASP A 74 13.19 11.22 -10.12
C ASP A 74 12.75 9.77 -10.36
N PRO A 75 13.68 8.81 -10.34
CA PRO A 75 13.36 7.41 -10.59
C PRO A 75 12.62 6.75 -9.44
N VAL A 76 12.60 7.36 -8.26
CA VAL A 76 11.89 6.82 -7.09
C VAL A 76 10.51 7.45 -6.98
N GLY A 77 9.49 6.64 -7.02
CA GLY A 77 8.10 7.07 -6.87
C GLY A 77 7.83 7.77 -5.52
N ILE A 78 6.90 8.71 -5.54
CA ILE A 78 6.54 9.51 -4.35
C ILE A 78 5.92 8.61 -3.27
N CYS A 79 5.06 7.66 -3.66
CA CYS A 79 4.41 6.74 -2.72
C CYS A 79 5.43 5.84 -2.06
N ARG A 80 6.38 5.26 -2.82
CA ARG A 80 7.48 4.48 -2.28
C ARG A 80 8.28 5.29 -1.27
N ARG A 81 8.73 6.48 -1.63
CA ARG A 81 9.52 7.36 -0.77
C ARG A 81 8.76 7.72 0.51
N SER A 82 7.47 7.99 0.39
CA SER A 82 6.60 8.28 1.52
C SER A 82 6.47 7.09 2.48
N LEU A 83 6.30 5.88 1.95
CA LEU A 83 6.21 4.65 2.75
C LEU A 83 7.54 4.27 3.39
N ASP A 84 8.66 4.53 2.72
CA ASP A 84 9.99 4.35 3.30
C ASP A 84 10.15 5.13 4.61
N VAL A 85 9.72 6.40 4.61
CA VAL A 85 9.82 7.27 5.79
C VAL A 85 8.78 6.93 6.85
N LYS A 86 7.56 6.56 6.43
CA LYS A 86 6.43 6.38 7.36
C LYS A 86 6.36 4.97 7.96
N TYR A 87 6.99 3.99 7.29
CA TYR A 87 6.82 2.59 7.69
C TYR A 87 8.05 1.72 7.43
N PHE A 88 8.49 1.54 6.19
CA PHE A 88 9.41 0.47 5.82
C PHE A 88 10.75 0.54 6.57
N LYS A 89 11.38 1.71 6.65
CA LYS A 89 12.66 1.89 7.35
C LYS A 89 12.54 1.63 8.84
N ASP A 90 11.51 2.17 9.46
CA ASP A 90 11.31 2.01 10.89
C ASP A 90 10.91 0.57 11.26
N ALA A 91 10.15 -0.10 10.41
CA ALA A 91 9.76 -1.50 10.57
C ALA A 91 10.92 -2.48 10.28
N GLY A 92 11.94 -2.03 9.55
CA GLY A 92 13.04 -2.90 9.09
C GLY A 92 12.63 -3.84 7.97
N VAL A 93 11.69 -3.42 7.10
CA VAL A 93 11.26 -4.23 5.98
C VAL A 93 12.40 -4.42 4.98
N ARG A 94 12.65 -5.66 4.58
CA ARG A 94 13.69 -5.99 3.60
C ARG A 94 13.27 -5.53 2.20
N GLU A 95 14.24 -5.06 1.41
CA GLU A 95 13.99 -4.53 0.07
C GLU A 95 13.29 -5.53 -0.86
N GLU A 96 13.67 -6.80 -0.80
CA GLU A 96 13.05 -7.87 -1.59
C GLU A 96 11.59 -8.17 -1.24
N CYS A 97 11.12 -7.62 -0.12
CA CYS A 97 9.71 -7.72 0.31
C CYS A 97 8.88 -6.51 -0.11
N ILE A 98 9.46 -5.54 -0.81
CA ILE A 98 8.77 -4.33 -1.26
C ILE A 98 8.63 -4.37 -2.79
N HIS A 99 7.40 -4.37 -3.27
CA HIS A 99 7.07 -4.43 -4.69
C HIS A 99 6.57 -3.08 -5.15
N ASN A 100 7.42 -2.38 -5.89
CA ASN A 100 7.12 -1.05 -6.42
C ASN A 100 6.33 -1.15 -7.73
N LEU A 101 5.56 -0.10 -8.00
CA LEU A 101 5.19 0.22 -9.38
C LEU A 101 6.30 1.09 -9.94
N GLU A 102 6.92 0.66 -11.03
CA GLU A 102 7.98 1.41 -11.71
C GLU A 102 7.49 1.90 -13.09
N GLU A 103 8.02 3.03 -13.55
CA GLU A 103 7.50 3.71 -14.73
C GLU A 103 7.53 2.85 -16.00
N ASP A 104 8.50 1.97 -16.12
CA ASP A 104 8.70 1.10 -17.28
C ASP A 104 8.06 -0.30 -17.13
N THR A 105 7.84 -0.77 -15.90
CA THR A 105 7.38 -2.15 -15.62
C THR A 105 5.97 -2.25 -15.02
N TRP A 106 5.30 -1.17 -14.70
CA TRP A 106 3.99 -1.19 -14.04
C TRP A 106 2.94 -2.06 -14.75
N ARG A 107 3.06 -2.23 -16.09
CA ARG A 107 2.13 -3.07 -16.88
C ARG A 107 2.21 -4.54 -16.51
N GLU A 108 3.29 -4.97 -15.89
CA GLU A 108 3.49 -6.35 -15.44
C GLU A 108 2.99 -6.58 -14.00
N ALA A 109 2.56 -5.54 -13.29
CA ALA A 109 2.22 -5.61 -11.87
C ALA A 109 1.09 -6.62 -11.59
N ASP A 110 0.03 -6.62 -12.39
CA ASP A 110 -1.08 -7.58 -12.24
C ASP A 110 -0.62 -9.02 -12.42
N ALA A 111 0.21 -9.26 -13.44
CA ALA A 111 0.77 -10.59 -13.69
C ALA A 111 1.73 -11.02 -12.57
N GLN A 112 2.49 -10.07 -12.00
CA GLN A 112 3.36 -10.32 -10.86
C GLN A 112 2.54 -10.70 -9.62
N ILE A 113 1.51 -9.93 -9.29
CA ILE A 113 0.61 -10.23 -8.17
C ILE A 113 -0.01 -11.63 -8.32
N GLN A 114 -0.41 -12.00 -9.53
CA GLN A 114 -0.96 -13.34 -9.79
C GLN A 114 0.10 -14.44 -9.58
N ARG A 115 1.31 -14.27 -10.08
CA ARG A 115 2.42 -15.22 -9.87
C ARG A 115 2.75 -15.39 -8.39
N ASP A 116 2.63 -14.33 -7.61
CA ASP A 116 2.91 -14.30 -6.17
C ASP A 116 1.75 -14.88 -5.32
N GLY A 117 0.68 -15.34 -5.95
CA GLY A 117 -0.46 -15.97 -5.27
C GLY A 117 -1.61 -15.03 -4.91
N GLY A 118 -1.63 -13.83 -5.48
CA GLY A 118 -2.65 -12.81 -5.23
C GLY A 118 -2.37 -11.97 -3.97
N LEU A 119 -3.27 -11.07 -3.66
CA LEU A 119 -3.21 -10.21 -2.47
C LEU A 119 -4.08 -10.79 -1.34
N ASP A 120 -3.53 -10.84 -0.15
CA ASP A 120 -4.25 -11.26 1.06
C ASP A 120 -5.04 -10.13 1.70
N MET A 121 -4.54 -8.91 1.54
CA MET A 121 -5.14 -7.69 2.09
C MET A 121 -4.81 -6.50 1.20
N VAL A 122 -5.78 -5.60 1.06
CA VAL A 122 -5.57 -4.29 0.46
C VAL A 122 -5.96 -3.23 1.49
N VAL A 123 -5.04 -2.33 1.79
CA VAL A 123 -5.28 -1.15 2.62
C VAL A 123 -5.47 0.04 1.71
N MET A 124 -6.65 0.62 1.73
CA MET A 124 -7.02 1.71 0.84
C MET A 124 -7.75 2.81 1.61
N GLY A 125 -7.45 4.06 1.28
CA GLY A 125 -8.19 5.22 1.75
C GLY A 125 -9.19 5.71 0.72
N ILE A 126 -10.18 6.48 1.18
CA ILE A 126 -11.09 7.26 0.34
C ILE A 126 -10.83 8.72 0.63
N GLY A 127 -10.48 9.49 -0.38
CA GLY A 127 -10.26 10.93 -0.26
C GLY A 127 -11.55 11.71 -0.03
N THR A 128 -11.43 12.95 0.42
CA THR A 128 -12.57 13.82 0.75
C THR A 128 -13.50 14.10 -0.43
N ASN A 129 -13.01 14.01 -1.66
CA ASN A 129 -13.79 14.14 -2.90
C ASN A 129 -14.24 12.78 -3.46
N GLY A 130 -14.03 11.69 -2.74
CA GLY A 130 -14.41 10.34 -3.16
C GLY A 130 -13.41 9.62 -4.05
N HIS A 131 -12.19 10.17 -4.27
CA HIS A 131 -11.13 9.44 -4.97
C HIS A 131 -10.59 8.29 -4.11
N PHE A 132 -10.12 7.24 -4.76
CA PHE A 132 -9.34 6.17 -4.14
C PHE A 132 -8.18 5.80 -5.06
N CYS A 133 -7.00 5.62 -4.51
CA CYS A 133 -5.76 5.52 -5.30
C CYS A 133 -5.64 6.73 -6.23
N GLY A 134 -5.19 6.54 -7.46
CA GLY A 134 -5.24 7.55 -8.51
C GLY A 134 -6.64 7.81 -9.11
N ASN A 135 -7.63 6.96 -8.81
CA ASN A 135 -8.94 7.04 -9.46
C ASN A 135 -9.79 8.19 -8.95
N GLN A 136 -10.21 9.07 -9.86
CA GLN A 136 -11.08 10.19 -9.55
C GLN A 136 -12.57 9.82 -9.64
N PRO A 137 -13.46 10.53 -8.95
CA PRO A 137 -14.90 10.36 -9.10
C PRO A 137 -15.31 10.47 -10.57
N GLY A 138 -16.12 9.53 -11.05
CA GLY A 138 -16.61 9.52 -12.43
C GLY A 138 -15.70 8.85 -13.48
N THR A 139 -14.56 8.31 -13.11
CA THR A 139 -13.66 7.59 -14.02
C THR A 139 -13.97 6.09 -14.05
N PHE A 140 -15.19 5.73 -14.46
CA PHE A 140 -15.66 4.33 -14.44
C PHE A 140 -15.21 3.50 -15.64
N GLU A 141 -14.67 4.12 -16.67
CA GLU A 141 -14.41 3.50 -17.96
C GLU A 141 -13.38 2.37 -17.88
N ASN A 142 -12.47 2.45 -16.93
CA ASN A 142 -11.29 1.58 -16.83
C ASN A 142 -11.28 0.66 -15.58
N TRP A 143 -12.37 0.52 -14.89
CA TRP A 143 -12.40 -0.22 -13.62
C TRP A 143 -12.06 -1.72 -13.72
N ASN A 144 -12.11 -2.28 -14.91
CA ASN A 144 -11.80 -3.69 -15.16
C ASN A 144 -10.45 -3.91 -15.86
N GLU A 145 -9.65 -2.87 -16.03
CA GLU A 145 -8.42 -2.93 -16.82
C GLU A 145 -7.17 -3.28 -16.01
N GLY A 146 -7.32 -3.54 -14.70
CA GLY A 146 -6.16 -3.76 -13.83
C GLY A 146 -5.37 -2.47 -13.58
N VAL A 147 -4.04 -2.57 -13.44
CA VAL A 147 -3.18 -1.39 -13.28
C VAL A 147 -3.16 -0.59 -14.57
N HIS A 148 -3.43 0.69 -14.50
CA HIS A 148 -3.51 1.61 -15.64
C HIS A 148 -3.00 3.01 -15.28
N THR A 149 -2.65 3.79 -16.30
CA THR A 149 -2.20 5.18 -16.10
C THR A 149 -3.37 6.15 -16.15
N ILE A 150 -3.32 7.15 -15.26
CA ILE A 150 -4.23 8.30 -15.28
C ILE A 150 -3.42 9.54 -15.66
N ASP A 151 -3.76 10.18 -16.78
CA ASP A 151 -3.11 11.42 -17.19
C ASP A 151 -3.66 12.60 -16.37
N ARG A 152 -2.79 13.24 -15.60
CA ARG A 152 -3.08 14.44 -14.83
C ARG A 152 -2.02 15.49 -15.10
N HIS A 153 -2.30 16.41 -16.01
CA HIS A 153 -1.54 17.67 -16.15
C HIS A 153 -0.03 17.56 -15.88
N ARG A 154 0.68 16.66 -16.55
CA ARG A 154 2.13 16.40 -16.48
C ARG A 154 2.59 15.40 -15.39
N THR A 155 1.69 14.73 -14.69
CA THR A 155 2.05 13.68 -13.74
C THR A 155 1.40 12.38 -14.21
N ARG A 156 2.18 11.35 -14.48
CA ARG A 156 1.63 10.00 -14.63
C ARG A 156 1.35 9.43 -13.24
N VAL A 157 0.16 8.91 -13.09
CA VAL A 157 -0.27 8.13 -11.93
C VAL A 157 -0.52 6.71 -12.42
N VAL A 158 -0.02 5.75 -11.69
CA VAL A 158 -0.27 4.32 -11.92
C VAL A 158 -0.92 3.73 -10.70
#